data_d00193d6003e7b7101967a8efac1d9f8
#
_entry.id   d00193d6003e7b7101967a8efac1d9f8
#
_cell.length_a   1.000
_cell.length_b   1.000
_cell.length_c   1.000
_cell.angle_alpha   90.00
_cell.angle_beta   90.00
_cell.angle_gamma   90.00
#
_symmetry.space_group_name_H-M   'P 1'
#
loop_
_entity.id
_entity.type
_entity.pdbx_description
1 polymer ?
#
loop_
_entity_poly.entity_id
_entity_poly.type
_entity_poly.pdbx_seq_one_letter_code
_entity_poly.pdbx_strand_id
1 'polypeptide(L)'
;MTLVAMILSIILGTGSLAYGYSQAALPDPARWCVLLGIVWILTHWRKVYWFSALGLMLTIGAAAYGVWNSFTTIWMLLGALGGLLGWDLSDFGMRLSYAAPTDDIQGMERRHLERVGIVAVLGFGIALLSVFIHINRLAFEVAVGLVLLAALGLTRLVIGLRKY
;
A
#
# COMPACT_ATOMS: atom_id res chain seq x y z
N MET A 1 -1.70 -18.53 -1.34
CA MET A 1 -0.60 -17.69 -0.83
C MET A 1 -1.02 -16.21 -0.72
N THR A 2 -1.73 -15.68 -1.69
CA THR A 2 -2.18 -14.26 -1.75
C THR A 2 -2.96 -13.82 -0.51
N LEU A 3 -3.86 -14.65 0.03
CA LEU A 3 -4.68 -14.31 1.20
C LEU A 3 -3.80 -14.08 2.46
N VAL A 4 -2.81 -14.93 2.70
CA VAL A 4 -1.90 -14.77 3.84
C VAL A 4 -1.06 -13.50 3.68
N ALA A 5 -0.52 -13.26 2.49
CA ALA A 5 0.25 -12.04 2.20
C ALA A 5 -0.59 -10.78 2.38
N MET A 6 -1.85 -10.80 1.93
CA MET A 6 -2.82 -9.70 2.11
C MET A 6 -3.06 -9.42 3.61
N ILE A 7 -3.39 -10.45 4.40
CA ILE A 7 -3.64 -10.28 5.84
C ILE A 7 -2.41 -9.71 6.53
N LEU A 8 -1.21 -10.24 6.24
CA LEU A 8 0.04 -9.75 6.79
C LEU A 8 0.29 -8.28 6.40
N SER A 9 0.03 -7.91 5.15
CA SER A 9 0.18 -6.52 4.69
C SER A 9 -0.77 -5.57 5.40
N ILE A 10 -2.04 -5.96 5.61
CA ILE A 10 -3.02 -5.14 6.35
C ILE A 10 -2.58 -4.99 7.81
N ILE A 11 -2.17 -6.08 8.48
CA ILE A 11 -1.70 -6.05 9.87
C ILE A 11 -0.46 -5.17 9.99
N LEU A 12 0.53 -5.34 9.12
CA LEU A 12 1.74 -4.51 9.09
C LEU A 12 1.40 -3.04 8.85
N GLY A 13 0.53 -2.75 7.88
CA GLY A 13 0.16 -1.38 7.54
C GLY A 13 -0.57 -0.67 8.68
N THR A 14 -1.67 -1.25 9.15
CA THR A 14 -2.48 -0.65 10.22
C THR A 14 -1.78 -0.69 11.58
N GLY A 15 -0.98 -1.73 11.85
CA GLY A 15 -0.15 -1.84 13.05
C GLY A 15 0.96 -0.79 13.09
N SER A 16 1.64 -0.53 11.96
CA SER A 16 2.65 0.53 11.87
C SER A 16 2.04 1.91 12.13
N LEU A 17 0.87 2.20 11.54
CA LEU A 17 0.15 3.45 11.83
C LEU A 17 -0.21 3.55 13.31
N ALA A 18 -0.83 2.51 13.86
CA ALA A 18 -1.22 2.48 15.27
C ALA A 18 -0.03 2.72 16.20
N TYR A 19 1.11 2.11 15.89
CA TYR A 19 2.34 2.30 16.65
C TYR A 19 2.85 3.74 16.52
N GLY A 20 2.89 4.30 15.31
CA GLY A 20 3.31 5.68 15.08
C GLY A 20 2.43 6.70 15.82
N TYR A 21 1.11 6.50 15.82
CA TYR A 21 0.18 7.34 16.58
C TYR A 21 0.33 7.17 18.10
N SER A 22 0.60 5.95 18.58
CA SER A 22 0.84 5.71 20.01
C SER A 22 2.12 6.40 20.50
N GLN A 23 3.16 6.44 19.69
CA GLN A 23 4.39 7.18 19.99
C GLN A 23 4.16 8.70 20.07
N ALA A 24 3.20 9.22 19.33
CA ALA A 24 2.79 10.63 19.37
C ALA A 24 1.83 10.95 20.53
N ALA A 25 1.65 10.03 21.48
CA ALA A 25 0.71 10.14 22.62
C ALA A 25 -0.76 10.34 22.20
N LEU A 26 -1.15 9.79 21.06
CA LEU A 26 -2.53 9.82 20.55
C LEU A 26 -3.15 8.40 20.56
N PRO A 27 -3.60 7.89 21.73
CA PRO A 27 -4.08 6.52 21.85
C PRO A 27 -5.40 6.27 21.10
N ASP A 28 -6.28 7.27 20.96
CA ASP A 28 -7.55 7.09 20.28
C ASP A 28 -7.41 6.89 18.78
N PRO A 29 -6.66 7.72 18.01
CA PRO A 29 -6.35 7.43 16.63
C PRO A 29 -5.61 6.11 16.43
N ALA A 30 -4.72 5.71 17.35
CA ALA A 30 -4.04 4.41 17.28
C ALA A 30 -5.05 3.25 17.33
N ARG A 31 -6.06 3.32 18.22
CA ARG A 31 -7.13 2.31 18.30
C ARG A 31 -7.95 2.26 17.02
N TRP A 32 -8.26 3.42 16.42
CA TRP A 32 -8.99 3.47 15.15
C TRP A 32 -8.20 2.81 14.00
N CYS A 33 -6.87 2.95 13.96
CA CYS A 33 -6.04 2.25 12.99
C CYS A 33 -6.12 0.72 13.15
N VAL A 34 -6.10 0.22 14.40
CA VAL A 34 -6.26 -1.22 14.65
C VAL A 34 -7.66 -1.71 14.25
N LEU A 35 -8.71 -0.97 14.63
CA LEU A 35 -10.08 -1.31 14.26
C LEU A 35 -10.27 -1.33 12.74
N LEU A 36 -9.66 -0.38 12.01
CA LEU A 36 -9.66 -0.35 10.56
C LEU A 36 -9.08 -1.65 9.98
N GLY A 37 -7.95 -2.12 10.49
CA GLY A 37 -7.33 -3.38 10.07
C GLY A 37 -8.25 -4.58 10.29
N ILE A 38 -8.86 -4.68 11.48
CA ILE A 38 -9.80 -5.76 11.82
C ILE A 38 -11.01 -5.74 10.88
N VAL A 39 -11.63 -4.57 10.71
CA VAL A 39 -12.82 -4.41 9.84
C VAL A 39 -12.45 -4.74 8.40
N TRP A 40 -11.26 -4.34 7.91
CA TRP A 40 -10.82 -4.64 6.56
C TRP A 40 -10.69 -6.16 6.33
N ILE A 41 -10.06 -6.88 7.25
CA ILE A 41 -9.94 -8.35 7.15
C ILE A 41 -11.33 -9.01 7.19
N LEU A 42 -12.21 -8.57 8.09
CA LEU A 42 -13.58 -9.12 8.21
C LEU A 42 -14.43 -8.86 6.98
N THR A 43 -14.35 -7.67 6.39
CA THR A 43 -15.08 -7.33 5.15
C THR A 43 -14.58 -8.12 3.96
N HIS A 44 -13.27 -8.42 3.91
CA HIS A 44 -12.73 -9.31 2.88
C HIS A 44 -13.31 -10.72 2.99
N TRP A 45 -13.42 -11.29 4.20
CA TRP A 45 -14.07 -12.59 4.42
C TRP A 45 -15.54 -12.59 3.99
N ARG A 46 -16.23 -11.44 4.16
CA ARG A 46 -17.62 -11.25 3.72
C ARG A 46 -17.73 -10.96 2.21
N LYS A 47 -16.61 -10.98 1.45
CA LYS A 47 -16.53 -10.68 0.02
C LYS A 47 -17.01 -9.25 -0.34
N VAL A 48 -16.89 -8.32 0.62
CA VAL A 48 -17.24 -6.90 0.42
C VAL A 48 -15.98 -6.18 -0.11
N TYR A 49 -15.67 -6.43 -1.38
CA TYR A 49 -14.41 -6.01 -2.00
C TYR A 49 -14.25 -4.49 -2.15
N TRP A 50 -15.34 -3.74 -2.27
CA TRP A 50 -15.28 -2.28 -2.37
C TRP A 50 -14.69 -1.62 -1.13
N PHE A 51 -14.79 -2.25 0.04
CA PHE A 51 -14.20 -1.76 1.28
C PHE A 51 -12.67 -1.68 1.21
N SER A 52 -12.04 -2.50 0.38
CA SER A 52 -10.59 -2.49 0.18
C SER A 52 -10.07 -1.12 -0.33
N ALA A 53 -10.81 -0.47 -1.24
CA ALA A 53 -10.48 0.87 -1.70
C ALA A 53 -10.63 1.93 -0.58
N LEU A 54 -11.66 1.82 0.25
CA LEU A 54 -11.82 2.68 1.43
C LEU A 54 -10.69 2.46 2.45
N GLY A 55 -10.33 1.20 2.71
CA GLY A 55 -9.21 0.85 3.58
C GLY A 55 -7.91 1.51 3.12
N LEU A 56 -7.62 1.47 1.81
CA LEU A 56 -6.48 2.16 1.22
C LEU A 56 -6.56 3.67 1.44
N MET A 57 -7.69 4.30 1.13
CA MET A 57 -7.85 5.75 1.30
C MET A 57 -7.65 6.18 2.75
N LEU A 58 -8.20 5.42 3.71
CA LEU A 58 -8.06 5.71 5.13
C LEU A 58 -6.64 5.52 5.63
N THR A 59 -5.93 4.47 5.19
CA THR A 59 -4.53 4.26 5.58
C THR A 59 -3.61 5.32 5.00
N ILE A 60 -3.78 5.71 3.72
CA ILE A 60 -3.02 6.81 3.12
C ILE A 60 -3.35 8.14 3.81
N GLY A 61 -4.62 8.42 4.05
CA GLY A 61 -5.05 9.64 4.75
C GLY A 61 -4.47 9.73 6.17
N ALA A 62 -4.51 8.63 6.92
CA ALA A 62 -3.89 8.56 8.23
C ALA A 62 -2.37 8.76 8.15
N ALA A 63 -1.68 8.11 7.22
CA ALA A 63 -0.24 8.29 7.02
C ALA A 63 0.11 9.74 6.68
N ALA A 64 -0.61 10.36 5.75
CA ALA A 64 -0.41 11.75 5.37
C ALA A 64 -0.64 12.71 6.55
N TYR A 65 -1.71 12.49 7.32
CA TYR A 65 -1.98 13.28 8.53
C TYR A 65 -0.86 13.13 9.57
N GLY A 66 -0.33 11.91 9.76
CA GLY A 66 0.78 11.67 10.66
C GLY A 66 2.07 12.39 10.23
N VAL A 67 2.39 12.36 8.92
CA VAL A 67 3.53 13.10 8.37
C VAL A 67 3.34 14.61 8.54
N TRP A 68 2.13 15.12 8.28
CA TRP A 68 1.80 16.55 8.48
C TRP A 68 2.04 17.01 9.92
N ASN A 69 1.71 16.16 10.90
CA ASN A 69 1.93 16.45 12.31
C ASN A 69 3.35 16.09 12.81
N SER A 70 4.29 15.87 11.89
CA SER A 70 5.70 15.56 12.20
C SER A 70 5.89 14.27 13.02
N PHE A 71 5.00 13.29 12.88
CA PHE A 71 5.18 11.99 13.50
C PHE A 71 6.33 11.25 12.81
N THR A 72 6.82 10.18 13.46
CA THR A 72 7.94 9.40 12.93
C THR A 72 7.60 8.87 11.53
N THR A 73 8.20 9.48 10.51
CA THR A 73 7.88 9.27 9.09
C THR A 73 7.97 7.79 8.67
N ILE A 74 8.90 7.04 9.28
CA ILE A 74 9.11 5.62 8.95
C ILE A 74 7.87 4.77 9.20
N TRP A 75 7.15 5.01 10.32
CA TRP A 75 5.91 4.29 10.65
C TRP A 75 4.77 4.69 9.73
N MET A 76 4.72 5.95 9.33
CA MET A 76 3.71 6.44 8.38
C MET A 76 3.93 5.86 6.98
N LEU A 77 5.19 5.77 6.52
CA LEU A 77 5.55 5.15 5.25
C LEU A 77 5.24 3.65 5.24
N LEU A 78 5.59 2.92 6.30
CA LEU A 78 5.25 1.50 6.44
C LEU A 78 3.74 1.30 6.45
N GLY A 79 3.01 2.19 7.11
CA GLY A 79 1.56 2.19 7.13
C GLY A 79 0.93 2.35 5.75
N ALA A 80 1.38 3.36 5.00
CA ALA A 80 0.90 3.60 3.64
C ALA A 80 1.25 2.43 2.69
N LEU A 81 2.49 1.92 2.78
CA LEU A 81 2.94 0.78 1.97
C LEU A 81 2.12 -0.49 2.28
N GLY A 82 1.91 -0.80 3.56
CA GLY A 82 1.11 -1.95 3.97
C GLY A 82 -0.34 -1.82 3.52
N GLY A 83 -0.92 -0.62 3.57
CA GLY A 83 -2.25 -0.33 3.02
C GLY A 83 -2.32 -0.54 1.52
N LEU A 84 -1.32 -0.06 0.76
CA LEU A 84 -1.24 -0.23 -0.69
C LEU A 84 -1.14 -1.71 -1.07
N LEU A 85 -0.25 -2.46 -0.39
CA LEU A 85 -0.10 -3.90 -0.61
C LEU A 85 -1.37 -4.66 -0.24
N GLY A 86 -2.01 -4.32 0.87
CA GLY A 86 -3.26 -4.92 1.30
C GLY A 86 -4.39 -4.73 0.27
N TRP A 87 -4.48 -3.54 -0.33
CA TRP A 87 -5.45 -3.24 -1.39
C TRP A 87 -5.14 -4.00 -2.68
N ASP A 88 -3.89 -3.94 -3.16
CA ASP A 88 -3.48 -4.60 -4.41
C ASP A 88 -3.70 -6.12 -4.34
N LEU A 89 -3.30 -6.75 -3.22
CA LEU A 89 -3.51 -8.18 -3.00
C LEU A 89 -4.99 -8.54 -2.84
N SER A 90 -5.82 -7.65 -2.28
CA SER A 90 -7.28 -7.84 -2.20
C SER A 90 -7.92 -7.81 -3.59
N ASP A 91 -7.52 -6.84 -4.43
CA ASP A 91 -8.03 -6.70 -5.81
C ASP A 91 -7.58 -7.89 -6.67
N PHE A 92 -6.32 -8.29 -6.54
CA PHE A 92 -5.81 -9.47 -7.22
C PHE A 92 -6.53 -10.75 -6.78
N GLY A 93 -6.77 -10.94 -5.48
CA GLY A 93 -7.54 -12.06 -4.95
C GLY A 93 -8.96 -12.11 -5.50
N MET A 94 -9.61 -10.95 -5.67
CA MET A 94 -10.91 -10.84 -6.32
C MET A 94 -10.83 -11.30 -7.77
N ARG A 95 -9.84 -10.84 -8.53
CA ARG A 95 -9.65 -11.25 -9.95
C ARG A 95 -9.41 -12.75 -10.08
N LEU A 96 -8.63 -13.35 -9.19
CA LEU A 96 -8.42 -14.79 -9.17
C LEU A 96 -9.70 -15.58 -8.93
N SER A 97 -10.66 -15.04 -8.19
CA SER A 97 -11.95 -15.71 -7.96
C SER A 97 -12.81 -15.86 -9.24
N TYR A 98 -12.50 -15.11 -10.29
CA TYR A 98 -13.14 -15.19 -11.61
C TYR A 98 -12.30 -15.95 -12.64
N ALA A 99 -11.11 -16.47 -12.27
CA ALA A 99 -10.26 -17.24 -13.17
C ALA A 99 -10.92 -18.59 -13.52
N ALA A 100 -10.67 -19.06 -14.75
CA ALA A 100 -11.20 -20.33 -15.19
C ALA A 100 -10.51 -21.50 -14.48
N PRO A 101 -11.17 -22.68 -14.31
CA PRO A 101 -10.58 -23.85 -13.66
C PRO A 101 -9.34 -24.40 -14.38
N THR A 102 -9.16 -24.03 -15.65
CA THR A 102 -8.03 -24.43 -16.51
C THR A 102 -6.81 -23.52 -16.37
N ASP A 103 -6.94 -22.38 -15.68
CA ASP A 103 -5.88 -21.40 -15.57
C ASP A 103 -4.82 -21.83 -14.53
N ASP A 104 -3.56 -21.49 -14.81
CA ASP A 104 -2.43 -21.69 -13.87
C ASP A 104 -2.48 -20.64 -12.75
N ILE A 105 -3.42 -20.83 -11.81
CA ILE A 105 -3.64 -19.93 -10.68
C ILE A 105 -2.37 -19.80 -9.83
N GLN A 106 -1.65 -20.90 -9.57
CA GLN A 106 -0.45 -20.86 -8.74
C GLN A 106 0.69 -20.07 -9.40
N GLY A 107 0.87 -20.23 -10.70
CA GLY A 107 1.86 -19.47 -11.44
C GLY A 107 1.49 -17.98 -11.53
N MET A 108 0.21 -17.64 -11.65
CA MET A 108 -0.25 -16.25 -11.62
C MET A 108 -0.01 -15.60 -10.26
N GLU A 109 -0.35 -16.30 -9.15
CA GLU A 109 -0.09 -15.82 -7.79
C GLU A 109 1.39 -15.55 -7.55
N ARG A 110 2.26 -16.50 -7.92
CA ARG A 110 3.69 -16.37 -7.71
C ARG A 110 4.26 -15.16 -8.48
N ARG A 111 3.95 -15.05 -9.77
CA ARG A 111 4.42 -13.94 -10.61
C ARG A 111 3.93 -12.57 -10.11
N HIS A 112 2.68 -12.52 -9.62
CA HIS A 112 2.14 -11.28 -9.05
C HIS A 112 2.85 -10.91 -7.75
N LEU A 113 3.00 -11.84 -6.81
CA LEU A 113 3.69 -11.63 -5.54
C LEU A 113 5.17 -11.21 -5.74
N GLU A 114 5.87 -11.82 -6.68
CA GLU A 114 7.25 -11.44 -7.02
C GLU A 114 7.32 -10.00 -7.53
N ARG A 115 6.43 -9.60 -8.44
CA ARG A 115 6.39 -8.22 -8.98
C ARG A 115 6.06 -7.21 -7.90
N VAL A 116 5.01 -7.47 -7.12
CA VAL A 116 4.56 -6.59 -6.05
C VAL A 116 5.64 -6.47 -4.97
N GLY A 117 6.30 -7.58 -4.62
CA GLY A 117 7.43 -7.58 -3.69
C GLY A 117 8.60 -6.71 -4.16
N ILE A 118 9.01 -6.84 -5.44
CA ILE A 118 10.08 -6.02 -6.01
C ILE A 118 9.69 -4.53 -5.97
N VAL A 119 8.49 -4.19 -6.41
CA VAL A 119 8.01 -2.80 -6.43
C VAL A 119 7.92 -2.23 -5.01
N ALA A 120 7.44 -3.02 -4.04
CA ALA A 120 7.37 -2.62 -2.65
C ALA A 120 8.75 -2.34 -2.04
N VAL A 121 9.73 -3.22 -2.27
CA VAL A 121 11.11 -3.06 -1.78
C VAL A 121 11.77 -1.83 -2.42
N LEU A 122 11.64 -1.67 -3.73
CA LEU A 122 12.19 -0.51 -4.43
C LEU A 122 11.52 0.79 -3.98
N GLY A 123 10.20 0.83 -3.91
CA GLY A 123 9.45 2.01 -3.47
C GLY A 123 9.77 2.40 -2.03
N PHE A 124 9.86 1.41 -1.13
CA PHE A 124 10.26 1.65 0.26
C PHE A 124 11.72 2.11 0.36
N GLY A 125 12.62 1.52 -0.42
CA GLY A 125 14.03 1.94 -0.49
C GLY A 125 14.18 3.39 -0.94
N ILE A 126 13.48 3.80 -1.99
CA ILE A 126 13.47 5.19 -2.49
C ILE A 126 12.89 6.13 -1.42
N ALA A 127 11.79 5.73 -0.76
CA ALA A 127 11.17 6.53 0.29
C ALA A 127 12.11 6.71 1.49
N LEU A 128 12.82 5.66 1.92
CA LEU A 128 13.85 5.75 2.96
C LEU A 128 15.00 6.67 2.55
N LEU A 129 15.52 6.51 1.33
CA LEU A 129 16.57 7.40 0.82
C LEU A 129 16.12 8.86 0.84
N SER A 130 14.88 9.14 0.47
CA SER A 130 14.30 10.49 0.54
C SER A 130 14.25 11.07 1.94
N VAL A 131 14.02 10.23 2.95
CA VAL A 131 14.05 10.65 4.38
C VAL A 131 15.47 10.92 4.86
N PHE A 132 16.46 10.09 4.45
CA PHE A 132 17.84 10.24 4.86
C PHE A 132 18.57 11.37 4.13
N ILE A 133 18.31 11.53 2.86
CA ILE A 133 18.79 12.66 2.09
C ILE A 133 17.93 13.85 2.51
N HIS A 134 18.39 14.59 3.52
CA HIS A 134 17.82 15.89 3.91
C HIS A 134 17.96 16.89 2.74
N ILE A 135 17.22 16.64 1.67
CA ILE A 135 17.09 17.60 0.59
C ILE A 135 16.15 18.69 1.12
N ASN A 136 16.75 19.61 1.85
CA ASN A 136 16.11 20.75 2.49
C ASN A 136 15.41 21.71 1.51
N ARG A 137 15.42 21.39 0.23
CA ARG A 137 14.69 22.07 -0.85
C ARG A 137 14.53 21.12 -2.04
N LEU A 138 13.71 20.09 -1.90
CA LEU A 138 13.06 19.61 -3.12
C LEU A 138 12.12 20.72 -3.55
N ALA A 139 12.58 21.56 -4.47
CA ALA A 139 11.72 22.54 -5.11
C ALA A 139 10.49 21.78 -5.63
N PHE A 140 9.31 22.35 -5.45
CA PHE A 140 8.02 21.81 -5.93
C PHE A 140 8.15 21.29 -7.37
N GLU A 141 9.00 21.89 -8.18
CA GLU A 141 9.35 21.54 -9.55
C GLU A 141 9.91 20.11 -9.68
N VAL A 142 10.75 19.65 -8.76
CA VAL A 142 11.32 18.28 -8.79
C VAL A 142 10.26 17.25 -8.39
N ALA A 143 9.40 17.56 -7.42
CA ALA A 143 8.29 16.69 -7.05
C ALA A 143 7.29 16.53 -8.21
N VAL A 144 6.94 17.63 -8.89
CA VAL A 144 6.08 17.61 -10.08
C VAL A 144 6.76 16.84 -11.22
N GLY A 145 8.07 17.02 -11.44
CA GLY A 145 8.83 16.28 -12.43
C GLY A 145 8.82 14.77 -12.19
N LEU A 146 8.99 14.32 -10.93
CA LEU A 146 8.92 12.91 -10.55
C LEU A 146 7.53 12.31 -10.76
N VAL A 147 6.47 13.05 -10.40
CA VAL A 147 5.09 12.62 -10.63
C VAL A 147 4.80 12.48 -12.13
N LEU A 148 5.25 13.44 -12.95
CA LEU A 148 5.09 13.39 -14.40
C LEU A 148 5.88 12.22 -15.02
N LEU A 149 7.11 11.96 -14.57
CA LEU A 149 7.90 10.81 -15.00
C LEU A 149 7.24 9.48 -14.61
N ALA A 150 6.69 9.37 -13.40
CA ALA A 150 5.95 8.19 -12.96
C ALA A 150 4.68 7.98 -13.80
N ALA A 151 3.93 9.04 -14.08
CA ALA A 151 2.74 9.01 -14.92
C ALA A 151 3.06 8.60 -16.36
N LEU A 152 4.15 9.14 -16.93
CA LEU A 152 4.63 8.78 -18.26
C LEU A 152 5.11 7.32 -18.31
N GLY A 153 5.82 6.85 -17.28
CA GLY A 153 6.24 5.47 -17.14
C GLY A 153 5.06 4.51 -17.11
N LEU A 154 4.05 4.81 -16.29
CA LEU A 154 2.80 4.05 -16.22
C LEU A 154 2.05 4.03 -17.56
N THR A 155 1.94 5.19 -18.22
CA THR A 155 1.27 5.31 -19.51
C THR A 155 1.97 4.47 -20.59
N ARG A 156 3.30 4.49 -20.63
CA ARG A 156 4.09 3.67 -21.55
C ARG A 156 3.94 2.17 -21.27
N LEU A 157 3.88 1.78 -20.00
CA LEU A 157 3.67 0.40 -19.57
C LEU A 157 2.29 -0.11 -20.00
N VAL A 158 1.24 0.69 -19.80
CA VAL A 158 -0.13 0.36 -20.21
C VAL A 158 -0.26 0.25 -21.72
N ILE A 159 0.35 1.16 -22.49
CA ILE A 159 0.35 1.12 -23.96
C ILE A 159 1.13 -0.10 -24.46
N GLY A 160 2.25 -0.44 -23.82
CA GLY A 160 3.05 -1.62 -24.15
C GLY A 160 2.29 -2.93 -23.95
N LEU A 161 1.51 -3.02 -22.86
CA LEU A 161 0.69 -4.20 -22.54
C LEU A 161 -0.55 -4.36 -23.44
N ARG A 162 -1.01 -3.27 -24.07
CA ARG A 162 -2.17 -3.29 -24.98
C ARG A 162 -1.85 -3.78 -26.38
N LYS A 163 -0.55 -3.95 -26.71
CA LYS A 163 -0.08 -4.43 -28.02
C LYS A 163 0.15 -5.94 -28.09
N TYR A 164 -0.05 -6.65 -26.98
CA TYR A 164 -0.04 -8.11 -26.89
C TYR A 164 -1.38 -8.63 -26.38
#